data_a88ab8ab382724349345fce9f2f6f0e6
#
_entry.id   a88ab8ab382724349345fce9f2f6f0e6
#
_cell.length_a   1.000
_cell.length_b   1.000
_cell.length_c   1.000
_cell.angle_alpha   90.00
_cell.angle_beta   90.00
_cell.angle_gamma   90.00
#
_symmetry.space_group_name_H-M   'P 1'
#
loop_
_entity.id
_entity.type
_entity.pdbx_description
1 polymer ?
#
loop_
_entity_poly.entity_id
_entity_poly.type
_entity_poly.pdbx_seq_one_letter_code
_entity_poly.pdbx_strand_id
1 'polypeptide(L)'
;MTQQTVMITGATSGFGEACAKLFAKHGWKLILTGRRQERLNNLQQQLGGAEHVHTCCFDITDRDAVERAFTDLPARFSAIDVLVNNAGLALGLEPAYETQLDDWEKMVDTNIKGLLYCTRSVLPNMINRKTGYIINIGSVAGNWPYPGGNVYCATKAFVRQFSLAIRADLLGTNVRVSNLEPGNAETEFSKVRFKDDDDKADKVYQGTIALNATDIADTVWWLVNTPAHVNVTTLELMPTQEANGPMAFYRE
;
A
#
# COMPACT_ATOMS: atom_id res chain seq x y z
N MET A 1 12.57 -23.22 11.09
CA MET A 1 12.53 -22.12 10.10
C MET A 1 12.39 -20.82 10.88
N THR A 2 13.20 -19.81 10.59
CA THR A 2 13.05 -18.49 11.19
C THR A 2 11.71 -17.88 10.75
N GLN A 3 10.94 -17.34 11.68
CA GLN A 3 9.66 -16.69 11.41
C GLN A 3 9.88 -15.43 10.53
N GLN A 4 9.19 -15.33 9.42
CA GLN A 4 9.31 -14.22 8.47
C GLN A 4 8.65 -12.95 9.00
N THR A 5 9.13 -11.80 8.57
CA THR A 5 8.66 -10.48 9.01
C THR A 5 8.12 -9.67 7.82
N VAL A 6 6.90 -9.15 7.96
CA VAL A 6 6.32 -8.20 7.01
C VAL A 6 6.16 -6.83 7.65
N MET A 7 6.55 -5.78 6.94
CA MET A 7 6.23 -4.41 7.28
C MET A 7 5.11 -3.89 6.37
N ILE A 8 4.06 -3.32 6.97
CA ILE A 8 2.88 -2.82 6.26
C ILE A 8 2.68 -1.36 6.61
N THR A 9 2.78 -0.49 5.61
CA THR A 9 2.50 0.94 5.80
C THR A 9 1.01 1.23 5.66
N GLY A 10 0.48 2.16 6.48
CA GLY A 10 -0.95 2.46 6.50
C GLY A 10 -1.81 1.30 6.98
N ALA A 11 -1.35 0.55 8.00
CA ALA A 11 -1.97 -0.68 8.48
C ALA A 11 -3.26 -0.48 9.30
N THR A 12 -3.69 0.75 9.55
CA THR A 12 -4.80 1.04 10.47
C THR A 12 -6.19 1.02 9.84
N SER A 13 -6.32 0.67 8.57
CA SER A 13 -7.59 0.52 7.84
C SER A 13 -7.40 -0.16 6.48
N GLY A 14 -8.51 -0.54 5.85
CA GLY A 14 -8.57 -1.00 4.46
C GLY A 14 -7.61 -2.15 4.15
N PHE A 15 -6.92 -2.04 3.04
CA PHE A 15 -6.00 -3.09 2.55
C PHE A 15 -4.89 -3.42 3.54
N GLY A 16 -4.31 -2.39 4.19
CA GLY A 16 -3.23 -2.57 5.16
C GLY A 16 -3.66 -3.37 6.38
N GLU A 17 -4.85 -3.11 6.90
CA GLU A 17 -5.42 -3.86 8.02
C GLU A 17 -5.75 -5.31 7.63
N ALA A 18 -6.34 -5.51 6.44
CA ALA A 18 -6.65 -6.84 5.93
C ALA A 18 -5.37 -7.67 5.71
N CYS A 19 -4.32 -7.07 5.13
CA CYS A 19 -3.01 -7.70 5.01
C CYS A 19 -2.45 -8.08 6.39
N ALA A 20 -2.49 -7.16 7.37
CA ALA A 20 -1.98 -7.43 8.72
C ALA A 20 -2.67 -8.66 9.35
N LYS A 21 -4.01 -8.73 9.26
CA LYS A 21 -4.79 -9.86 9.76
C LYS A 21 -4.42 -11.18 9.05
N LEU A 22 -4.26 -11.15 7.74
CA LEU A 22 -3.93 -12.34 6.95
C LEU A 22 -2.51 -12.85 7.27
N PHE A 23 -1.51 -11.97 7.31
CA PHE A 23 -0.14 -12.36 7.65
C PHE A 23 -0.03 -12.88 9.11
N ALA A 24 -0.74 -12.26 10.06
CA ALA A 24 -0.83 -12.76 11.43
C ALA A 24 -1.39 -14.17 11.51
N LYS A 25 -2.50 -14.44 10.78
CA LYS A 25 -3.12 -15.78 10.69
C LYS A 25 -2.14 -16.85 10.23
N HIS A 26 -1.17 -16.48 9.39
CA HIS A 26 -0.12 -17.37 8.90
C HIS A 26 1.16 -17.35 9.74
N GLY A 27 1.14 -16.76 10.93
CA GLY A 27 2.23 -16.82 11.89
C GLY A 27 3.44 -15.91 11.57
N TRP A 28 3.27 -14.89 10.72
CA TRP A 28 4.31 -13.92 10.43
C TRP A 28 4.48 -12.92 11.58
N LYS A 29 5.68 -12.38 11.73
CA LYS A 29 5.91 -11.17 12.51
C LYS A 29 5.48 -9.95 11.72
N LEU A 30 4.89 -8.98 12.40
CA LEU A 30 4.31 -7.80 11.78
C LEU A 30 4.98 -6.54 12.28
N ILE A 31 5.31 -5.62 11.37
CA ILE A 31 5.61 -4.23 11.68
C ILE A 31 4.50 -3.40 11.05
N LEU A 32 3.69 -2.78 11.89
CA LEU A 32 2.50 -2.05 11.46
C LEU A 32 2.72 -0.56 11.64
N THR A 33 2.59 0.22 10.56
CA THR A 33 2.78 1.67 10.65
C THR A 33 1.51 2.44 10.32
N GLY A 34 1.37 3.62 10.89
CA GLY A 34 0.24 4.52 10.67
C GLY A 34 0.27 5.72 11.59
N ARG A 35 -0.70 6.63 11.42
CA ARG A 35 -0.80 7.86 12.23
C ARG A 35 -1.73 7.73 13.44
N ARG A 36 -2.52 6.66 13.50
CA ARG A 36 -3.57 6.48 14.51
C ARG A 36 -3.11 5.49 15.58
N GLN A 37 -2.47 5.99 16.64
CA GLN A 37 -1.86 5.19 17.69
C GLN A 37 -2.83 4.19 18.33
N GLU A 38 -4.06 4.62 18.64
CA GLU A 38 -5.06 3.75 19.27
C GLU A 38 -5.43 2.56 18.36
N ARG A 39 -5.60 2.81 17.05
CA ARG A 39 -5.88 1.73 16.11
C ARG A 39 -4.70 0.76 15.97
N LEU A 40 -3.46 1.27 16.00
CA LEU A 40 -2.26 0.42 16.01
C LEU A 40 -2.21 -0.45 17.27
N ASN A 41 -2.48 0.13 18.44
CA ASN A 41 -2.49 -0.60 19.71
C ASN A 41 -3.55 -1.70 19.73
N ASN A 42 -4.77 -1.38 19.26
CA ASN A 42 -5.87 -2.34 19.19
C ASN A 42 -5.51 -3.49 18.23
N LEU A 43 -4.94 -3.17 17.07
CA LEU A 43 -4.54 -4.17 16.09
C LEU A 43 -3.41 -5.05 16.62
N GLN A 44 -2.43 -4.47 17.31
CA GLN A 44 -1.37 -5.22 17.97
C GLN A 44 -1.93 -6.24 18.97
N GLN A 45 -2.87 -5.83 19.81
CA GLN A 45 -3.50 -6.73 20.79
C GLN A 45 -4.26 -7.87 20.11
N GLN A 46 -5.03 -7.55 19.07
CA GLN A 46 -5.82 -8.54 18.32
C GLN A 46 -4.95 -9.57 17.58
N LEU A 47 -3.76 -9.18 17.13
CA LEU A 47 -2.89 -10.00 16.28
C LEU A 47 -1.74 -10.70 17.02
N GLY A 48 -1.85 -10.86 18.34
CA GLY A 48 -0.90 -11.65 19.13
C GLY A 48 0.04 -10.85 20.02
N GLY A 49 -0.22 -9.55 20.21
CA GLY A 49 0.51 -8.70 21.14
C GLY A 49 1.92 -8.31 20.69
N ALA A 50 2.66 -7.67 21.58
CA ALA A 50 3.98 -7.09 21.27
C ALA A 50 5.06 -8.12 20.92
N GLU A 51 4.86 -9.40 21.20
CA GLU A 51 5.79 -10.46 20.81
C GLU A 51 5.80 -10.68 19.30
N HIS A 52 4.63 -10.63 18.66
CA HIS A 52 4.44 -10.90 17.24
C HIS A 52 4.26 -9.63 16.40
N VAL A 53 3.84 -8.53 17.02
CA VAL A 53 3.51 -7.28 16.32
C VAL A 53 4.28 -6.11 16.93
N HIS A 54 5.06 -5.41 16.12
CA HIS A 54 5.67 -4.13 16.45
C HIS A 54 4.88 -3.00 15.77
N THR A 55 4.59 -1.93 16.49
CA THR A 55 3.85 -0.78 15.97
C THR A 55 4.74 0.45 15.92
N CYS A 56 4.67 1.18 14.80
CA CYS A 56 5.39 2.44 14.60
C CYS A 56 4.38 3.53 14.23
N CYS A 57 4.11 4.44 15.18
CA CYS A 57 3.20 5.55 14.95
C CYS A 57 3.95 6.77 14.44
N PHE A 58 3.78 7.08 13.16
CA PHE A 58 4.38 8.26 12.52
C PHE A 58 3.60 8.67 11.28
N ASP A 59 3.82 9.90 10.80
CA ASP A 59 3.40 10.32 9.47
C ASP A 59 4.46 9.92 8.44
N ILE A 60 4.05 9.18 7.41
CA ILE A 60 4.95 8.69 6.36
C ILE A 60 5.59 9.83 5.55
N THR A 61 5.04 11.04 5.62
CA THR A 61 5.59 12.23 4.97
C THR A 61 6.77 12.85 5.72
N ASP A 62 6.94 12.50 7.00
CA ASP A 62 8.10 12.89 7.82
C ASP A 62 9.26 11.90 7.59
N ARG A 63 10.23 12.36 6.78
CA ARG A 63 11.41 11.56 6.43
C ARG A 63 12.18 11.07 7.66
N ASP A 64 12.42 11.96 8.61
CA ASP A 64 13.25 11.65 9.78
C ASP A 64 12.51 10.64 10.69
N ALA A 65 11.18 10.75 10.80
CA ALA A 65 10.37 9.78 11.53
C ALA A 65 10.40 8.40 10.86
N VAL A 66 10.35 8.36 9.52
CA VAL A 66 10.51 7.10 8.77
C VAL A 66 11.89 6.49 9.04
N GLU A 67 12.98 7.27 8.88
CA GLU A 67 14.34 6.77 9.10
C GLU A 67 14.52 6.23 10.53
N ARG A 68 14.03 6.93 11.56
CA ARG A 68 14.02 6.44 12.94
C ARG A 68 13.24 5.14 13.10
N ALA A 69 12.06 5.04 12.50
CA ALA A 69 11.23 3.85 12.62
C ALA A 69 11.91 2.58 12.07
N PHE A 70 12.81 2.71 11.09
CA PHE A 70 13.59 1.57 10.59
C PHE A 70 14.87 1.31 11.40
N THR A 71 15.54 2.35 11.90
CA THR A 71 16.79 2.21 12.69
C THR A 71 16.54 1.68 14.09
N ASP A 72 15.41 2.07 14.70
CA ASP A 72 15.07 1.73 16.09
C ASP A 72 14.29 0.41 16.22
N LEU A 73 14.14 -0.33 15.13
CA LEU A 73 13.44 -1.63 15.16
C LEU A 73 14.12 -2.58 16.17
N PRO A 74 13.34 -3.22 17.06
CA PRO A 74 13.88 -4.29 17.91
C PRO A 74 14.53 -5.38 17.06
N ALA A 75 15.65 -5.95 17.52
CA ALA A 75 16.44 -6.94 16.79
C ALA A 75 15.61 -8.08 16.18
N ARG A 76 14.56 -8.54 16.88
CA ARG A 76 13.65 -9.59 16.42
C ARG A 76 12.79 -9.21 15.21
N PHE A 77 12.70 -7.91 14.87
CA PHE A 77 11.96 -7.36 13.72
C PHE A 77 12.87 -6.75 12.64
N SER A 78 14.18 -6.67 12.88
CA SER A 78 15.12 -5.95 11.99
C SER A 78 15.28 -6.60 10.61
N ALA A 79 15.01 -7.91 10.48
CA ALA A 79 15.07 -8.63 9.22
C ALA A 79 13.71 -8.59 8.51
N ILE A 80 13.41 -7.49 7.81
CA ILE A 80 12.16 -7.35 7.06
C ILE A 80 12.26 -8.17 5.77
N ASP A 81 11.39 -9.17 5.61
CA ASP A 81 11.34 -10.03 4.43
C ASP A 81 10.40 -9.48 3.36
N VAL A 82 9.33 -8.82 3.77
CA VAL A 82 8.35 -8.19 2.88
C VAL A 82 8.05 -6.76 3.35
N LEU A 83 8.11 -5.80 2.43
CA LEU A 83 7.59 -4.45 2.61
C LEU A 83 6.33 -4.28 1.75
N VAL A 84 5.20 -4.02 2.37
CA VAL A 84 3.96 -3.62 1.69
C VAL A 84 3.82 -2.11 1.80
N ASN A 85 4.17 -1.39 0.74
CA ASN A 85 3.94 0.05 0.61
C ASN A 85 2.46 0.29 0.27
N ASN A 86 1.62 0.28 1.31
CA ASN A 86 0.18 0.44 1.17
C ASN A 86 -0.30 1.86 1.52
N ALA A 87 0.42 2.60 2.37
CA ALA A 87 0.04 3.97 2.72
C ALA A 87 -0.14 4.83 1.46
N GLY A 88 -1.30 5.44 1.33
CA GLY A 88 -1.65 6.28 0.20
C GLY A 88 -3.02 6.89 0.39
N LEU A 89 -3.30 7.97 -0.33
CA LEU A 89 -4.59 8.66 -0.32
C LEU A 89 -4.90 9.30 -1.67
N ALA A 90 -6.17 9.61 -1.88
CA ALA A 90 -6.64 10.56 -2.88
C ALA A 90 -7.47 11.63 -2.20
N LEU A 91 -7.50 12.84 -2.76
CA LEU A 91 -8.27 13.97 -2.27
C LEU A 91 -9.02 14.62 -3.42
N GLY A 92 -10.32 14.77 -3.25
CA GLY A 92 -11.22 15.40 -4.21
C GLY A 92 -11.42 14.64 -5.53
N LEU A 93 -12.28 15.20 -6.36
CA LEU A 93 -12.54 14.85 -7.76
C LEU A 93 -12.83 16.10 -8.60
N GLU A 94 -12.45 17.26 -8.11
CA GLU A 94 -12.63 18.52 -8.81
C GLU A 94 -11.72 18.57 -10.05
N PRO A 95 -12.12 19.26 -11.11
CA PRO A 95 -11.26 19.55 -12.24
C PRO A 95 -9.96 20.24 -11.78
N ALA A 96 -8.86 20.04 -12.51
CA ALA A 96 -7.54 20.54 -12.12
C ALA A 96 -7.49 22.04 -11.79
N TYR A 97 -8.31 22.84 -12.47
CA TYR A 97 -8.39 24.29 -12.29
C TYR A 97 -9.22 24.72 -11.06
N GLU A 98 -9.86 23.78 -10.34
CA GLU A 98 -10.64 24.04 -9.13
C GLU A 98 -10.03 23.34 -7.89
N THR A 99 -9.06 22.42 -8.09
CA THR A 99 -8.44 21.66 -7.01
C THR A 99 -7.55 22.55 -6.14
N GLN A 100 -7.57 22.34 -4.83
CA GLN A 100 -6.67 23.03 -3.91
C GLN A 100 -5.26 22.47 -4.04
N LEU A 101 -4.26 23.38 -4.10
CA LEU A 101 -2.85 22.98 -4.25
C LEU A 101 -2.36 22.12 -3.06
N ASP A 102 -2.81 22.42 -1.84
CA ASP A 102 -2.48 21.65 -0.64
C ASP A 102 -2.91 20.17 -0.76
N ASP A 103 -4.05 19.89 -1.43
CA ASP A 103 -4.50 18.52 -1.67
C ASP A 103 -3.54 17.80 -2.64
N TRP A 104 -3.04 18.49 -3.65
CA TRP A 104 -2.03 17.95 -4.56
C TRP A 104 -0.71 17.66 -3.86
N GLU A 105 -0.19 18.62 -3.09
CA GLU A 105 1.05 18.46 -2.33
C GLU A 105 0.94 17.28 -1.36
N LYS A 106 -0.18 17.16 -0.64
CA LYS A 106 -0.42 16.05 0.29
C LYS A 106 -0.48 14.70 -0.41
N MET A 107 -1.05 14.62 -1.61
CA MET A 107 -1.03 13.39 -2.42
C MET A 107 0.39 13.04 -2.87
N VAL A 108 1.19 14.01 -3.30
CA VAL A 108 2.60 13.81 -3.68
C VAL A 108 3.43 13.37 -2.48
N ASP A 109 3.30 14.05 -1.35
CA ASP A 109 4.06 13.75 -0.14
C ASP A 109 3.77 12.35 0.38
N THR A 110 2.49 11.95 0.41
CA THR A 110 2.11 10.63 0.92
C THR A 110 2.41 9.53 -0.09
N ASN A 111 1.91 9.64 -1.32
CA ASN A 111 1.91 8.55 -2.29
C ASN A 111 3.27 8.37 -2.97
N ILE A 112 4.08 9.42 -3.05
CA ILE A 112 5.41 9.40 -3.67
C ILE A 112 6.50 9.44 -2.61
N LYS A 113 6.67 10.57 -1.88
CA LYS A 113 7.80 10.72 -0.97
C LYS A 113 7.80 9.68 0.14
N GLY A 114 6.64 9.44 0.78
CA GLY A 114 6.50 8.42 1.82
C GLY A 114 6.88 7.02 1.34
N LEU A 115 6.44 6.63 0.13
CA LEU A 115 6.83 5.37 -0.48
C LEU A 115 8.34 5.30 -0.75
N LEU A 116 8.95 6.39 -1.25
CA LEU A 116 10.40 6.46 -1.47
C LEU A 116 11.19 6.27 -0.18
N TYR A 117 10.78 6.93 0.91
CA TYR A 117 11.46 6.85 2.21
C TYR A 117 11.45 5.41 2.75
N CYS A 118 10.29 4.76 2.79
CA CYS A 118 10.18 3.38 3.25
C CYS A 118 10.98 2.41 2.36
N THR A 119 10.86 2.55 1.05
CA THR A 119 11.59 1.70 0.10
C THR A 119 13.11 1.85 0.28
N ARG A 120 13.61 3.09 0.37
CA ARG A 120 15.05 3.35 0.54
C ARG A 120 15.58 2.80 1.87
N SER A 121 14.77 2.88 2.93
CA SER A 121 15.16 2.41 4.26
C SER A 121 15.29 0.88 4.35
N VAL A 122 14.46 0.11 3.64
CA VAL A 122 14.49 -1.36 3.70
C VAL A 122 15.54 -1.98 2.78
N LEU A 123 15.83 -1.36 1.64
CA LEU A 123 16.66 -1.93 0.58
C LEU A 123 18.05 -2.39 1.03
N PRO A 124 18.85 -1.62 1.81
CA PRO A 124 20.20 -2.04 2.18
C PRO A 124 20.22 -3.39 2.92
N ASN A 125 19.28 -3.61 3.84
CA ASN A 125 19.19 -4.85 4.59
C ASN A 125 18.76 -6.02 3.68
N MET A 126 17.77 -5.83 2.80
CA MET A 126 17.34 -6.85 1.84
C MET A 126 18.46 -7.25 0.88
N ILE A 127 19.20 -6.28 0.34
CA ILE A 127 20.31 -6.52 -0.58
C ILE A 127 21.44 -7.30 0.12
N ASN A 128 21.82 -6.91 1.34
CA ASN A 128 22.86 -7.60 2.11
C ASN A 128 22.48 -9.05 2.43
N ARG A 129 21.22 -9.31 2.71
CA ARG A 129 20.69 -10.67 2.96
C ARG A 129 20.44 -11.46 1.68
N LYS A 130 20.50 -10.82 0.50
CA LYS A 130 20.16 -11.39 -0.81
C LYS A 130 18.75 -11.99 -0.83
N THR A 131 17.82 -11.37 -0.14
CA THR A 131 16.41 -11.78 -0.07
C THR A 131 15.55 -10.62 0.36
N GLY A 132 14.38 -10.49 -0.23
CA GLY A 132 13.38 -9.49 0.12
C GLY A 132 12.30 -9.37 -0.94
N TYR A 133 11.19 -8.77 -0.57
CA TYR A 133 10.10 -8.49 -1.49
C TYR A 133 9.46 -7.15 -1.17
N ILE A 134 9.40 -6.25 -2.14
CA ILE A 134 8.69 -4.97 -2.04
C ILE A 134 7.41 -5.08 -2.88
N ILE A 135 6.27 -4.86 -2.25
CA ILE A 135 4.97 -4.82 -2.91
C ILE A 135 4.42 -3.41 -2.75
N ASN A 136 4.33 -2.70 -3.87
CA ASN A 136 3.78 -1.36 -3.92
C ASN A 136 2.30 -1.43 -4.31
N ILE A 137 1.42 -0.81 -3.53
CA ILE A 137 0.01 -0.70 -3.87
C ILE A 137 -0.18 0.50 -4.80
N GLY A 138 -0.21 0.17 -6.10
CA GLY A 138 -0.53 1.07 -7.18
C GLY A 138 -2.01 1.38 -7.28
N SER A 139 -2.50 1.48 -8.50
CA SER A 139 -3.92 1.56 -8.89
C SER A 139 -4.02 1.48 -10.41
N VAL A 140 -5.13 0.96 -10.92
CA VAL A 140 -5.48 1.09 -12.35
C VAL A 140 -5.50 2.55 -12.82
N ALA A 141 -5.72 3.49 -11.90
CA ALA A 141 -5.63 4.94 -12.15
C ALA A 141 -4.26 5.41 -12.65
N GLY A 142 -3.21 4.63 -12.42
CA GLY A 142 -1.88 4.90 -12.98
C GLY A 142 -1.77 4.62 -14.47
N ASN A 143 -2.66 3.79 -15.02
CA ASN A 143 -2.73 3.43 -16.44
C ASN A 143 -3.88 4.15 -17.15
N TRP A 144 -5.01 4.31 -16.44
CA TRP A 144 -6.28 4.77 -16.98
C TRP A 144 -6.73 6.03 -16.23
N PRO A 145 -6.28 7.23 -16.68
CA PRO A 145 -6.67 8.48 -16.05
C PRO A 145 -8.16 8.76 -16.25
N TYR A 146 -8.78 9.44 -15.30
CA TYR A 146 -10.18 9.80 -15.33
C TYR A 146 -10.38 11.27 -14.92
N PRO A 147 -11.50 11.91 -15.31
CA PRO A 147 -11.81 13.28 -14.90
C PRO A 147 -11.75 13.45 -13.37
N GLY A 148 -11.08 14.49 -12.89
CA GLY A 148 -10.85 14.75 -11.47
C GLY A 148 -9.76 13.89 -10.81
N GLY A 149 -9.21 12.89 -11.50
CA GLY A 149 -8.13 12.05 -10.99
C GLY A 149 -6.76 12.73 -10.94
N ASN A 150 -6.53 13.71 -11.79
CA ASN A 150 -5.36 14.58 -11.93
C ASN A 150 -4.07 14.10 -11.21
N VAL A 151 -3.67 14.71 -10.08
CA VAL A 151 -2.44 14.34 -9.34
C VAL A 151 -2.51 12.94 -8.76
N TYR A 152 -3.66 12.44 -8.32
CA TYR A 152 -3.76 11.06 -7.86
C TYR A 152 -3.33 10.06 -8.95
N CYS A 153 -3.88 10.19 -10.17
CA CYS A 153 -3.49 9.35 -11.30
C CYS A 153 -1.98 9.45 -11.58
N ALA A 154 -1.44 10.68 -11.56
CA ALA A 154 -0.01 10.90 -11.75
C ALA A 154 0.85 10.25 -10.65
N THR A 155 0.42 10.30 -9.38
CA THR A 155 1.15 9.60 -8.31
C THR A 155 1.13 8.09 -8.49
N LYS A 156 0.02 7.51 -8.97
CA LYS A 156 -0.07 6.07 -9.21
C LYS A 156 0.70 5.63 -10.46
N ALA A 157 0.78 6.47 -11.49
CA ALA A 157 1.68 6.27 -12.62
C ALA A 157 3.16 6.32 -12.17
N PHE A 158 3.52 7.23 -11.26
CA PHE A 158 4.84 7.24 -10.64
C PHE A 158 5.14 5.91 -9.91
N VAL A 159 4.24 5.43 -9.06
CA VAL A 159 4.42 4.17 -8.31
C VAL A 159 4.67 3.01 -9.26
N ARG A 160 3.91 2.92 -10.35
CA ARG A 160 4.09 1.91 -11.39
C ARG A 160 5.47 1.99 -12.02
N GLN A 161 5.84 3.16 -12.56
CA GLN A 161 7.12 3.33 -13.25
C GLN A 161 8.30 3.19 -12.30
N PHE A 162 8.20 3.67 -11.07
CA PHE A 162 9.23 3.50 -10.04
C PHE A 162 9.44 2.02 -9.69
N SER A 163 8.37 1.24 -9.57
CA SER A 163 8.46 -0.20 -9.31
C SER A 163 9.24 -0.95 -10.41
N LEU A 164 9.00 -0.59 -11.67
CA LEU A 164 9.73 -1.13 -12.82
C LEU A 164 11.21 -0.73 -12.79
N ALA A 165 11.49 0.55 -12.50
CA ALA A 165 12.84 1.09 -12.49
C ALA A 165 13.70 0.46 -11.39
N ILE A 166 13.23 0.41 -10.13
CA ILE A 166 13.99 -0.21 -9.05
C ILE A 166 14.15 -1.72 -9.24
N ARG A 167 13.20 -2.39 -9.93
CA ARG A 167 13.37 -3.79 -10.29
C ARG A 167 14.58 -4.01 -11.20
N ALA A 168 14.87 -3.07 -12.11
CA ALA A 168 16.05 -3.13 -12.96
C ALA A 168 17.36 -2.94 -12.15
N ASP A 169 17.37 -2.00 -11.20
CA ASP A 169 18.51 -1.75 -10.31
C ASP A 169 18.83 -2.94 -9.39
N LEU A 170 17.82 -3.75 -9.09
CA LEU A 170 17.93 -4.89 -8.17
C LEU A 170 18.30 -6.21 -8.83
N LEU A 171 18.69 -6.21 -10.11
CA LEU A 171 19.18 -7.43 -10.78
C LEU A 171 20.38 -8.01 -10.03
N GLY A 172 20.36 -9.35 -9.82
CA GLY A 172 21.42 -10.07 -9.11
C GLY A 172 21.35 -9.99 -7.58
N THR A 173 20.42 -9.23 -7.00
CA THR A 173 20.27 -9.10 -5.54
C THR A 173 19.30 -10.10 -4.92
N ASN A 174 18.49 -10.79 -5.72
CA ASN A 174 17.36 -11.64 -5.32
C ASN A 174 16.23 -10.88 -4.58
N VAL A 175 16.22 -9.55 -4.63
CA VAL A 175 15.11 -8.76 -4.12
C VAL A 175 14.05 -8.60 -5.21
N ARG A 176 12.81 -8.97 -4.90
CA ARG A 176 11.67 -8.86 -5.81
C ARG A 176 10.94 -7.53 -5.63
N VAL A 177 10.30 -7.06 -6.70
CA VAL A 177 9.45 -5.87 -6.64
C VAL A 177 8.20 -6.13 -7.47
N SER A 178 7.02 -5.88 -6.89
CA SER A 178 5.73 -5.92 -7.58
C SER A 178 4.97 -4.63 -7.40
N ASN A 179 4.24 -4.26 -8.43
CA ASN A 179 3.23 -3.21 -8.38
C ASN A 179 1.85 -3.88 -8.51
N LEU A 180 1.03 -3.82 -7.46
CA LEU A 180 -0.34 -4.31 -7.45
C LEU A 180 -1.27 -3.11 -7.71
N GLU A 181 -2.09 -3.21 -8.74
CA GLU A 181 -2.95 -2.14 -9.25
C GLU A 181 -4.44 -2.49 -9.06
N PRO A 182 -5.02 -2.21 -7.88
CA PRO A 182 -6.44 -2.38 -7.67
C PRO A 182 -7.27 -1.42 -8.54
N GLY A 183 -8.40 -1.92 -9.05
CA GLY A 183 -9.50 -1.13 -9.56
C GLY A 183 -10.40 -0.61 -8.44
N ASN A 184 -11.71 -0.52 -8.73
CA ASN A 184 -12.70 -0.06 -7.78
C ASN A 184 -12.79 -0.98 -6.56
N ALA A 185 -12.39 -0.47 -5.39
CA ALA A 185 -12.34 -1.23 -4.15
C ALA A 185 -12.93 -0.45 -2.98
N GLU A 186 -13.89 -1.05 -2.30
CA GLU A 186 -14.60 -0.42 -1.19
C GLU A 186 -13.79 -0.50 0.10
N THR A 187 -13.39 0.66 0.62
CA THR A 187 -12.66 0.83 1.89
C THR A 187 -12.90 2.23 2.45
N GLU A 188 -12.26 2.59 3.58
CA GLU A 188 -12.24 3.97 4.09
C GLU A 188 -11.60 4.99 3.11
N PHE A 189 -11.02 4.54 1.99
CA PHE A 189 -10.35 5.38 1.01
C PHE A 189 -11.27 6.46 0.40
N SER A 190 -12.50 6.08 0.04
CA SER A 190 -13.47 7.05 -0.51
C SER A 190 -13.91 8.07 0.52
N LYS A 191 -14.04 7.70 1.81
CA LYS A 191 -14.32 8.66 2.89
C LYS A 191 -13.20 9.69 3.02
N VAL A 192 -11.94 9.25 2.97
CA VAL A 192 -10.77 10.16 2.98
C VAL A 192 -10.77 11.06 1.74
N ARG A 193 -11.07 10.51 0.56
CA ARG A 193 -11.13 11.26 -0.71
C ARG A 193 -12.11 12.40 -0.65
N PHE A 194 -13.29 12.16 -0.11
CA PHE A 194 -14.38 13.14 -0.03
C PHE A 194 -14.44 13.89 1.31
N LYS A 195 -13.36 13.84 2.11
CA LYS A 195 -13.24 14.59 3.38
C LYS A 195 -14.42 14.31 4.31
N ASP A 196 -14.76 13.02 4.46
CA ASP A 196 -15.87 12.49 5.29
C ASP A 196 -17.29 12.85 4.79
N ASP A 197 -17.44 13.19 3.50
CA ASP A 197 -18.75 13.25 2.83
C ASP A 197 -19.17 11.81 2.46
N ASP A 198 -19.92 11.18 3.37
CA ASP A 198 -20.35 9.77 3.23
C ASP A 198 -21.25 9.58 1.99
N ASP A 199 -22.13 10.55 1.66
CA ASP A 199 -23.01 10.46 0.49
C ASP A 199 -22.24 10.38 -0.83
N LYS A 200 -21.15 11.13 -0.96
CA LYS A 200 -20.29 11.05 -2.12
C LYS A 200 -19.46 9.77 -2.13
N ALA A 201 -18.99 9.32 -0.97
CA ALA A 201 -18.22 8.09 -0.84
C ALA A 201 -19.05 6.88 -1.25
N ASP A 202 -20.30 6.77 -0.80
CA ASP A 202 -21.20 5.65 -1.08
C ASP A 202 -21.63 5.60 -2.55
N LYS A 203 -21.81 6.76 -3.20
CA LYS A 203 -22.15 6.83 -4.63
C LYS A 203 -21.10 6.23 -5.56
N VAL A 204 -19.85 6.16 -5.13
CA VAL A 204 -18.76 5.52 -5.92
C VAL A 204 -19.09 4.05 -6.20
N TYR A 205 -19.68 3.38 -5.22
CA TYR A 205 -19.91 1.92 -5.25
C TYR A 205 -21.33 1.53 -5.66
N GLN A 206 -22.24 2.50 -5.75
CA GLN A 206 -23.64 2.24 -6.03
C GLN A 206 -23.85 1.49 -7.35
N GLY A 207 -24.57 0.37 -7.31
CA GLY A 207 -24.87 -0.49 -8.46
C GLY A 207 -23.67 -1.28 -8.97
N THR A 208 -22.61 -1.44 -8.16
CA THR A 208 -21.46 -2.28 -8.49
C THR A 208 -21.07 -3.18 -7.31
N ILE A 209 -20.50 -4.34 -7.60
CA ILE A 209 -19.84 -5.19 -6.61
C ILE A 209 -18.34 -4.86 -6.69
N ALA A 210 -17.90 -3.96 -5.82
CA ALA A 210 -16.50 -3.55 -5.75
C ALA A 210 -15.61 -4.64 -5.16
N LEU A 211 -14.30 -4.57 -5.42
CA LEU A 211 -13.32 -5.33 -4.64
C LEU A 211 -13.41 -4.90 -3.16
N ASN A 212 -13.09 -5.81 -2.28
CA ASN A 212 -12.95 -5.54 -0.86
C ASN A 212 -11.50 -5.68 -0.39
N ALA A 213 -11.22 -5.28 0.85
CA ALA A 213 -9.87 -5.31 1.38
C ALA A 213 -9.27 -6.73 1.46
N THR A 214 -10.10 -7.77 1.58
CA THR A 214 -9.65 -9.16 1.63
C THR A 214 -9.15 -9.62 0.27
N ASP A 215 -9.80 -9.22 -0.83
CA ASP A 215 -9.36 -9.58 -2.20
C ASP A 215 -7.93 -9.09 -2.45
N ILE A 216 -7.60 -7.89 -1.96
CA ILE A 216 -6.26 -7.32 -2.07
C ILE A 216 -5.26 -8.03 -1.14
N ALA A 217 -5.66 -8.34 0.09
CA ALA A 217 -4.81 -9.06 1.03
C ALA A 217 -4.47 -10.47 0.51
N ASP A 218 -5.45 -11.20 -0.04
CA ASP A 218 -5.26 -12.53 -0.63
C ASP A 218 -4.32 -12.46 -1.85
N THR A 219 -4.44 -11.41 -2.66
CA THR A 219 -3.54 -11.17 -3.80
C THR A 219 -2.11 -10.88 -3.33
N VAL A 220 -1.92 -10.04 -2.30
CA VAL A 220 -0.61 -9.79 -1.68
C VAL A 220 -0.02 -11.09 -1.13
N TRP A 221 -0.83 -11.90 -0.47
CA TRP A 221 -0.43 -13.20 0.06
C TRP A 221 -0.02 -14.15 -1.06
N TRP A 222 -0.77 -14.22 -2.15
CA TRP A 222 -0.39 -15.02 -3.32
C TRP A 222 0.95 -14.58 -3.92
N LEU A 223 1.18 -13.26 -4.10
CA LEU A 223 2.44 -12.72 -4.57
C LEU A 223 3.63 -13.18 -3.70
N VAL A 224 3.48 -13.09 -2.38
CA VAL A 224 4.54 -13.47 -1.42
C VAL A 224 4.89 -14.96 -1.54
N ASN A 225 3.89 -15.81 -1.78
CA ASN A 225 4.05 -17.25 -1.87
C ASN A 225 4.45 -17.77 -3.27
N THR A 226 4.66 -16.89 -4.26
CA THR A 226 5.24 -17.32 -5.54
C THR A 226 6.69 -17.81 -5.33
N PRO A 227 7.17 -18.77 -6.14
CA PRO A 227 8.55 -19.25 -6.03
C PRO A 227 9.59 -18.12 -6.06
N ALA A 228 10.66 -18.24 -5.30
CA ALA A 228 11.64 -17.16 -5.10
C ALA A 228 12.27 -16.61 -6.39
N HIS A 229 12.35 -17.42 -7.45
CA HIS A 229 12.87 -17.01 -8.77
C HIS A 229 11.81 -16.32 -9.64
N VAL A 230 10.55 -16.29 -9.20
CA VAL A 230 9.42 -15.65 -9.92
C VAL A 230 9.22 -14.24 -9.36
N ASN A 231 9.26 -13.25 -10.23
CA ASN A 231 8.87 -11.87 -9.92
C ASN A 231 7.67 -11.47 -10.79
N VAL A 232 6.52 -11.32 -10.18
CA VAL A 232 5.37 -10.71 -10.84
C VAL A 232 5.60 -9.20 -10.85
N THR A 233 5.75 -8.61 -12.03
CA THR A 233 6.17 -7.20 -12.15
C THR A 233 5.02 -6.25 -11.88
N THR A 234 3.89 -6.50 -12.53
CA THR A 234 2.64 -5.70 -12.38
C THR A 234 1.45 -6.64 -12.42
N LEU A 235 0.47 -6.38 -11.58
CA LEU A 235 -0.79 -7.12 -11.52
C LEU A 235 -1.94 -6.15 -11.37
N GLU A 236 -2.80 -6.04 -12.37
CA GLU A 236 -4.09 -5.36 -12.28
C GLU A 236 -5.15 -6.31 -11.72
N LEU A 237 -5.95 -5.83 -10.78
CA LEU A 237 -7.07 -6.56 -10.18
C LEU A 237 -8.31 -5.69 -10.18
N MET A 238 -9.33 -6.09 -10.92
CA MET A 238 -10.59 -5.34 -11.10
C MET A 238 -11.79 -6.17 -10.70
N PRO A 239 -12.89 -5.54 -10.22
CA PRO A 239 -14.20 -6.20 -10.19
C PRO A 239 -14.62 -6.63 -11.60
N THR A 240 -15.42 -7.68 -11.69
CA THR A 240 -15.95 -8.15 -12.99
C THR A 240 -16.85 -7.13 -13.69
N GLN A 241 -17.37 -6.15 -12.97
CA GLN A 241 -18.21 -5.07 -13.50
C GLN A 241 -17.40 -3.82 -13.92
N GLU A 242 -16.08 -3.84 -13.79
CA GLU A 242 -15.17 -2.79 -14.22
C GLU A 242 -14.37 -3.24 -15.44
N ALA A 243 -14.12 -2.35 -16.38
CA ALA A 243 -13.26 -2.59 -17.54
C ALA A 243 -12.17 -1.52 -17.66
N ASN A 244 -11.12 -1.85 -18.42
CA ASN A 244 -10.04 -0.93 -18.71
C ASN A 244 -10.56 0.30 -19.46
N GLY A 245 -10.16 1.48 -19.00
CA GLY A 245 -10.58 2.75 -19.57
C GLY A 245 -11.10 3.70 -18.49
N PRO A 246 -11.38 4.95 -18.85
CA PRO A 246 -11.77 5.96 -17.88
C PRO A 246 -13.17 5.67 -17.31
N MET A 247 -13.23 5.12 -16.10
CA MET A 247 -14.46 4.90 -15.33
C MET A 247 -15.53 4.08 -16.09
N ALA A 248 -15.11 3.05 -16.82
CA ALA A 248 -16.01 2.15 -17.53
C ALA A 248 -16.60 1.09 -16.59
N PHE A 249 -17.81 1.35 -16.09
CA PHE A 249 -18.54 0.43 -15.22
C PHE A 249 -19.87 0.00 -15.85
N TYR A 250 -20.20 -1.28 -15.73
CA TYR A 250 -21.55 -1.76 -15.86
C TYR A 250 -22.25 -1.61 -14.49
N ARG A 251 -23.40 -0.92 -14.47
CA ARG A 251 -24.23 -0.72 -13.26
C ARG A 251 -25.60 -1.36 -13.49
N GLU A 252 -26.05 -2.13 -12.51
CA GLU A 252 -27.41 -2.69 -12.48
C GLU A 252 -28.45 -1.65 -12.08
#